data_4c61d1e2532fe37b4650dfa9c8c72f88
#
_entry.id   4c61d1e2532fe37b4650dfa9c8c72f88
#
_cell.length_a   1.000
_cell.length_b   1.000
_cell.length_c   1.000
_cell.angle_alpha   90.00
_cell.angle_beta   90.00
_cell.angle_gamma   90.00
#
_symmetry.space_group_name_H-M   'P 1'
#
loop_
_entity.id
_entity.type
_entity.pdbx_description
1 polymer ?
#
loop_
_entity_poly.entity_id
_entity_poly.type
_entity_poly.pdbx_seq_one_letter_code
_entity_poly.pdbx_strand_id
1 'polypeptide(L)'
;MKLYDKALVTVDQMGNELTRDRIREFCSLNCKEVFVCYIASEHIIAGEVGRSLAVGEHGGDAEVTPEHIDAVQEYVDLLAAEGMAAHGRIITAAEYNRGDAIVDLAQQLGVDLTILNFEVGGARAKAKVTQQIVARNPEMAVLVARPTT
;
A
#
# COMPACT_ATOMS: atom_id res chain seq x y z
N MET A 1 24.15 -8.53 1.74
CA MET A 1 23.72 -7.32 2.47
C MET A 1 22.42 -6.80 1.88
N LYS A 2 21.46 -6.48 2.71
CA LYS A 2 20.21 -5.90 2.25
C LYS A 2 20.33 -4.39 2.11
N LEU A 3 19.79 -3.83 1.04
CA LEU A 3 19.86 -2.39 0.78
C LEU A 3 18.93 -1.57 1.67
N TYR A 4 17.79 -2.13 2.04
CA TYR A 4 16.77 -1.40 2.79
C TYR A 4 16.45 -2.11 4.09
N ASP A 5 16.33 -1.35 5.16
CA ASP A 5 15.95 -1.90 6.46
C ASP A 5 14.47 -2.20 6.52
N LYS A 6 13.64 -1.30 6.05
CA LYS A 6 12.19 -1.43 6.06
C LYS A 6 11.60 -0.94 4.75
N ALA A 7 10.73 -1.73 4.17
CA ALA A 7 10.00 -1.36 2.97
C ALA A 7 8.49 -1.38 3.21
N LEU A 8 7.79 -0.47 2.58
CA LEU A 8 6.34 -0.45 2.53
C LEU A 8 5.90 -0.83 1.12
N VAL A 9 5.11 -1.87 1.00
CA VAL A 9 4.49 -2.27 -0.26
C VAL A 9 3.03 -1.88 -0.20
N THR A 10 2.59 -0.98 -1.08
CA THR A 10 1.19 -0.58 -1.13
C THR A 10 0.48 -1.35 -2.22
N VAL A 11 -0.72 -1.81 -1.93
CA VAL A 11 -1.56 -2.48 -2.91
C VAL A 11 -2.94 -1.84 -2.91
N ASP A 12 -3.47 -1.63 -4.10
CA ASP A 12 -4.81 -1.06 -4.27
C ASP A 12 -5.80 -2.09 -4.86
N GLN A 13 -5.28 -3.22 -5.31
CA GLN A 13 -6.08 -4.35 -5.77
C GLN A 13 -5.24 -5.61 -5.63
N MET A 14 -5.84 -6.69 -5.20
CA MET A 14 -5.14 -7.93 -4.84
C MET A 14 -5.18 -8.96 -5.95
N GLY A 15 -4.92 -8.58 -7.17
CA GLY A 15 -5.19 -9.49 -8.28
C GLY A 15 -4.03 -9.95 -9.16
N ASN A 16 -2.89 -9.30 -9.13
CA ASN A 16 -1.83 -9.61 -10.09
C ASN A 16 -0.70 -10.42 -9.44
N GLU A 17 -0.74 -11.73 -9.65
CA GLU A 17 0.25 -12.65 -9.09
C GLU A 17 1.66 -12.41 -9.62
N LEU A 18 1.79 -12.07 -10.90
CA LEU A 18 3.10 -11.82 -11.49
C LEU A 18 3.79 -10.62 -10.87
N THR A 19 3.05 -9.52 -10.69
CA THR A 19 3.60 -8.34 -10.03
C THR A 19 3.96 -8.66 -8.58
N ARG A 20 3.09 -9.39 -7.87
CA ARG A 20 3.35 -9.83 -6.51
C ARG A 20 4.63 -10.67 -6.42
N ASP A 21 4.82 -11.60 -7.34
CA ASP A 21 6.01 -12.46 -7.36
C ASP A 21 7.27 -11.66 -7.61
N ARG A 22 7.22 -10.66 -8.47
CA ARG A 22 8.37 -9.78 -8.73
C ARG A 22 8.72 -8.94 -7.50
N ILE A 23 7.72 -8.40 -6.83
CA ILE A 23 7.94 -7.64 -5.59
C ILE A 23 8.53 -8.55 -4.52
N ARG A 24 8.00 -9.76 -4.38
CA ARG A 24 8.52 -10.74 -3.42
C ARG A 24 10.00 -11.03 -3.69
N GLU A 25 10.36 -11.28 -4.94
CA GLU A 25 11.74 -11.55 -5.30
C GLU A 25 12.64 -10.35 -5.01
N PHE A 26 12.20 -9.15 -5.39
CA PHE A 26 12.95 -7.93 -5.10
C PHE A 26 13.17 -7.76 -3.60
N CYS A 27 12.12 -7.91 -2.81
CA CYS A 27 12.20 -7.73 -1.36
C CYS A 27 13.08 -8.78 -0.70
N SER A 28 13.03 -10.03 -1.19
CA SER A 28 13.85 -11.11 -0.63
C SER A 28 15.34 -10.82 -0.78
N LEU A 29 15.72 -10.11 -1.83
CA LEU A 29 17.11 -9.76 -2.10
C LEU A 29 17.54 -8.46 -1.43
N ASN A 30 16.63 -7.54 -1.18
CA ASN A 30 17.00 -6.17 -0.85
C ASN A 30 16.44 -5.62 0.45
N CYS A 31 15.47 -6.27 1.09
CA CYS A 31 14.77 -5.73 2.25
C CYS A 31 14.87 -6.66 3.44
N LYS A 32 15.08 -6.09 4.65
CA LYS A 32 15.09 -6.87 5.88
C LYS A 32 13.69 -7.07 6.44
N GLU A 33 12.86 -6.04 6.36
CA GLU A 33 11.51 -6.03 6.91
C GLU A 33 10.56 -5.37 5.91
N VAL A 34 9.37 -5.93 5.76
CA VAL A 34 8.39 -5.44 4.79
C VAL A 34 7.02 -5.31 5.44
N PHE A 35 6.39 -4.17 5.18
CA PHE A 35 5.00 -3.92 5.54
C PHE A 35 4.17 -3.96 4.26
N VAL A 36 3.19 -4.83 4.20
CA VAL A 36 2.24 -4.88 3.08
C VAL A 36 0.98 -4.12 3.50
N CYS A 37 0.64 -3.09 2.76
CA CYS A 37 -0.51 -2.26 3.08
C CYS A 37 -1.53 -2.27 1.95
N TYR A 38 -2.75 -2.70 2.26
CA TYR A 38 -3.88 -2.51 1.37
C TYR A 38 -4.53 -1.16 1.67
N ILE A 39 -4.74 -0.37 0.62
CA ILE A 39 -5.36 0.94 0.75
C ILE A 39 -6.78 0.86 0.22
N ALA A 40 -7.74 0.83 1.13
CA ALA A 40 -9.14 0.78 0.79
C ALA A 40 -9.64 2.18 0.45
N SER A 41 -10.46 2.28 -0.59
CA SER A 41 -11.07 3.54 -0.96
C SER A 41 -12.13 3.93 0.06
N GLU A 42 -12.09 5.19 0.47
CA GLU A 42 -13.07 5.76 1.36
C GLU A 42 -14.19 6.38 0.54
N HIS A 43 -15.41 5.91 0.74
CA HIS A 43 -16.58 6.42 0.05
C HIS A 43 -17.27 7.47 0.89
N ILE A 44 -17.47 8.65 0.31
CA ILE A 44 -18.25 9.71 0.93
C ILE A 44 -19.51 9.88 0.10
N ILE A 45 -20.63 9.53 0.69
CA ILE A 45 -21.92 9.66 0.05
C ILE A 45 -22.55 10.96 0.53
N ALA A 46 -22.97 11.80 -0.41
CA ALA A 46 -23.59 13.08 -0.08
C ALA A 46 -24.81 12.87 0.84
N GLY A 47 -24.88 13.64 1.91
CA GLY A 47 -25.95 13.53 2.90
C GLY A 47 -25.72 12.48 3.98
N GLU A 48 -24.70 11.67 3.86
CA GLU A 48 -24.43 10.61 4.83
C GLU A 48 -23.05 10.71 5.46
N VAL A 49 -22.37 11.80 5.25
CA VAL A 49 -21.00 11.99 5.73
C VAL A 49 -20.89 11.75 7.23
N GLY A 50 -21.81 12.30 8.01
CA GLY A 50 -21.78 12.10 9.45
C GLY A 50 -22.00 10.65 9.85
N ARG A 51 -22.84 9.94 9.12
CA ARG A 51 -23.07 8.53 9.39
C ARG A 51 -21.85 7.69 9.02
N SER A 52 -21.23 7.96 7.88
CA SER A 52 -20.02 7.26 7.48
C SER A 52 -18.93 7.40 8.51
N LEU A 53 -18.77 8.60 9.06
CA LEU A 53 -17.76 8.84 10.09
C LEU A 53 -18.12 8.14 11.39
N ALA A 54 -19.40 7.97 11.67
CA ALA A 54 -19.86 7.32 12.90
C ALA A 54 -19.73 5.79 12.85
N VAL A 55 -19.82 5.19 11.69
CA VAL A 55 -19.79 3.73 11.55
C VAL A 55 -18.41 3.17 11.87
N GLY A 56 -17.39 3.89 11.56
CA GLY A 56 -16.07 3.44 11.89
C GLY A 56 -15.16 4.61 12.14
N GLU A 57 -14.23 4.42 12.99
CA GLU A 57 -13.23 5.43 13.30
C GLU A 57 -12.40 5.80 12.08
N HIS A 58 -12.53 5.02 11.02
CA HIS A 58 -11.73 5.14 9.83
C HIS A 58 -12.57 5.35 8.57
N GLY A 59 -13.76 5.89 8.71
CA GLY A 59 -14.64 6.04 7.59
C GLY A 59 -15.29 4.70 7.23
N GLY A 60 -16.38 4.36 7.88
CA GLY A 60 -16.99 3.05 7.79
C GLY A 60 -17.49 2.60 6.43
N ASP A 61 -17.43 3.45 5.40
CA ASP A 61 -17.79 3.08 4.04
C ASP A 61 -16.61 2.56 3.22
N ALA A 62 -15.46 2.35 3.85
CA ALA A 62 -14.31 1.80 3.16
C ALA A 62 -14.58 0.37 2.73
N GLU A 63 -14.14 0.02 1.53
CA GLU A 63 -14.33 -1.30 0.96
C GLU A 63 -13.30 -2.29 1.50
N VAL A 64 -13.44 -2.65 2.77
CA VAL A 64 -12.60 -3.68 3.38
C VAL A 64 -13.45 -4.91 3.58
N THR A 65 -13.07 -5.99 2.92
CA THR A 65 -13.77 -7.27 3.01
C THR A 65 -12.85 -8.32 3.62
N PRO A 66 -13.42 -9.45 4.10
CA PRO A 66 -12.59 -10.56 4.56
C PRO A 66 -11.61 -11.05 3.49
N GLU A 67 -11.99 -11.00 2.22
CA GLU A 67 -11.09 -11.38 1.13
C GLU A 67 -9.87 -10.48 1.06
N HIS A 68 -10.03 -9.19 1.31
CA HIS A 68 -8.90 -8.26 1.34
C HIS A 68 -7.95 -8.57 2.49
N ILE A 69 -8.50 -8.88 3.65
CA ILE A 69 -7.71 -9.25 4.83
C ILE A 69 -6.92 -10.52 4.56
N ASP A 70 -7.58 -11.52 3.99
CA ASP A 70 -6.95 -12.80 3.67
C ASP A 70 -5.86 -12.64 2.61
N ALA A 71 -6.09 -11.80 1.62
CA ALA A 71 -5.12 -11.54 0.56
C ALA A 71 -3.88 -10.84 1.10
N VAL A 72 -4.05 -9.87 2.00
CA VAL A 72 -2.92 -9.23 2.67
C VAL A 72 -2.15 -10.25 3.48
N GLN A 73 -2.83 -11.09 4.23
CA GLN A 73 -2.20 -12.13 5.04
C GLN A 73 -1.44 -13.13 4.17
N GLU A 74 -2.01 -13.52 3.04
CA GLU A 74 -1.34 -14.41 2.09
C GLU A 74 -0.04 -13.79 1.57
N TYR A 75 -0.07 -12.49 1.25
CA TYR A 75 1.11 -11.78 0.79
C TYR A 75 2.18 -11.73 1.89
N VAL A 76 1.76 -11.42 3.11
CA VAL A 76 2.66 -11.42 4.28
C VAL A 76 3.30 -12.79 4.46
N ASP A 77 2.51 -13.86 4.35
CA ASP A 77 3.02 -15.23 4.52
C ASP A 77 4.03 -15.58 3.44
N LEU A 78 3.80 -15.15 2.21
CA LEU A 78 4.75 -15.36 1.11
C LEU A 78 6.09 -14.68 1.38
N LEU A 79 6.06 -13.46 1.90
CA LEU A 79 7.28 -12.72 2.23
C LEU A 79 7.98 -13.35 3.44
N ALA A 80 7.23 -13.76 4.44
CA ALA A 80 7.78 -14.42 5.61
C ALA A 80 8.48 -15.73 5.25
N ALA A 81 7.95 -16.46 4.28
CA ALA A 81 8.56 -17.70 3.79
C ALA A 81 9.92 -17.47 3.15
N GLU A 82 10.22 -16.25 2.70
CA GLU A 82 11.53 -15.88 2.16
C GLU A 82 12.50 -15.41 3.24
N GLY A 83 12.11 -15.50 4.51
CA GLY A 83 12.97 -15.14 5.63
C GLY A 83 12.90 -13.68 6.07
N MET A 84 11.98 -12.92 5.53
CA MET A 84 11.79 -11.52 5.92
C MET A 84 10.84 -11.41 7.10
N ALA A 85 11.05 -10.39 7.94
CA ALA A 85 10.02 -9.96 8.87
C ALA A 85 8.94 -9.24 8.04
N ALA A 86 7.71 -9.76 8.06
CA ALA A 86 6.63 -9.23 7.23
C ALA A 86 5.39 -8.97 8.06
N HIS A 87 4.74 -7.84 7.77
CA HIS A 87 3.58 -7.38 8.52
C HIS A 87 2.51 -6.85 7.57
N GLY A 88 1.24 -7.02 7.95
CA GLY A 88 0.13 -6.51 7.16
C GLY A 88 -0.48 -5.26 7.78
N ARG A 89 -0.99 -4.38 6.93
CA ARG A 89 -1.73 -3.18 7.34
C ARG A 89 -2.87 -2.96 6.36
N ILE A 90 -3.97 -2.44 6.86
CA ILE A 90 -5.07 -1.98 6.02
C ILE A 90 -5.40 -0.57 6.48
N ILE A 91 -5.36 0.37 5.56
CA ILE A 91 -5.75 1.75 5.83
C ILE A 91 -6.83 2.18 4.86
N THR A 92 -7.53 3.23 5.21
CA THR A 92 -8.52 3.84 4.32
C THR A 92 -8.05 5.22 3.92
N ALA A 93 -8.33 5.61 2.70
CA ALA A 93 -7.99 6.93 2.20
C ALA A 93 -8.96 7.35 1.11
N ALA A 94 -9.31 8.64 1.09
CA ALA A 94 -9.99 9.20 -0.06
C ALA A 94 -9.06 9.14 -1.26
N GLU A 95 -9.62 8.93 -2.44
CA GLU A 95 -8.82 8.73 -3.65
C GLU A 95 -7.85 9.89 -3.89
N TYR A 96 -8.33 11.13 -3.71
CA TYR A 96 -7.49 12.31 -3.92
C TYR A 96 -6.41 12.49 -2.85
N ASN A 97 -6.50 11.74 -1.75
CA ASN A 97 -5.61 11.87 -0.60
C ASN A 97 -4.72 10.65 -0.41
N ARG A 98 -4.70 9.77 -1.39
CA ARG A 98 -4.00 8.48 -1.28
C ARG A 98 -2.51 8.64 -1.09
N GLY A 99 -1.90 9.54 -1.86
CA GLY A 99 -0.46 9.80 -1.75
C GLY A 99 -0.06 10.30 -0.37
N ASP A 100 -0.84 11.21 0.19
CA ASP A 100 -0.58 11.73 1.53
C ASP A 100 -0.74 10.66 2.60
N ALA A 101 -1.74 9.78 2.46
CA ALA A 101 -1.94 8.67 3.38
C ALA A 101 -0.75 7.70 3.36
N ILE A 102 -0.20 7.44 2.19
CA ILE A 102 0.97 6.59 2.03
C ILE A 102 2.18 7.21 2.73
N VAL A 103 2.41 8.51 2.52
CA VAL A 103 3.55 9.20 3.16
C VAL A 103 3.41 9.17 4.67
N ASP A 104 2.22 9.46 5.19
CA ASP A 104 1.99 9.43 6.63
C ASP A 104 2.27 8.06 7.22
N LEU A 105 1.82 7.00 6.56
CA LEU A 105 2.08 5.64 7.01
C LEU A 105 3.57 5.32 6.91
N ALA A 106 4.22 5.68 5.82
CA ALA A 106 5.64 5.45 5.63
C ALA A 106 6.48 6.11 6.73
N GLN A 107 6.14 7.33 7.09
CA GLN A 107 6.81 8.06 8.19
C GLN A 107 6.53 7.40 9.53
N GLN A 108 5.29 6.99 9.77
CA GLN A 108 4.92 6.35 11.01
C GLN A 108 5.67 5.02 11.20
N LEU A 109 5.86 4.26 10.14
CA LEU A 109 6.55 2.99 10.19
C LEU A 109 8.07 3.11 10.10
N GLY A 110 8.57 4.26 9.69
CA GLY A 110 10.01 4.50 9.54
C GLY A 110 10.64 3.75 8.38
N VAL A 111 9.92 3.60 7.27
CA VAL A 111 10.44 2.89 6.10
C VAL A 111 11.39 3.76 5.29
N ASP A 112 12.36 3.13 4.66
CA ASP A 112 13.32 3.78 3.79
C ASP A 112 13.08 3.48 2.31
N LEU A 113 12.11 2.63 2.02
CA LEU A 113 11.67 2.33 0.65
C LEU A 113 10.15 2.18 0.62
N THR A 114 9.50 2.78 -0.36
CA THR A 114 8.08 2.53 -0.63
C THR A 114 7.94 1.96 -2.03
N ILE A 115 7.28 0.82 -2.14
CA ILE A 115 6.99 0.16 -3.40
C ILE A 115 5.51 0.37 -3.72
N LEU A 116 5.25 1.08 -4.80
CA LEU A 116 3.89 1.38 -5.24
C LEU A 116 3.47 0.32 -6.25
N ASN A 117 2.47 -0.46 -5.89
CA ASN A 117 1.91 -1.49 -6.76
C ASN A 117 0.54 -1.00 -7.24
N PHE A 118 0.50 -0.43 -8.42
CA PHE A 118 -0.71 0.14 -9.00
C PHE A 118 -1.38 -0.87 -9.93
N GLU A 119 -2.50 -1.40 -9.50
CA GLU A 119 -3.32 -2.31 -10.30
C GLU A 119 -4.51 -1.61 -10.97
N VAL A 120 -5.00 -0.55 -10.36
CA VAL A 120 -6.17 0.20 -10.83
C VAL A 120 -5.84 1.67 -11.03
N GLY A 121 -6.71 2.36 -11.72
CA GLY A 121 -6.57 3.77 -12.00
C GLY A 121 -5.79 4.04 -13.28
N GLY A 122 -6.06 5.19 -13.88
CA GLY A 122 -5.37 5.63 -15.08
C GLY A 122 -3.98 6.19 -14.80
N ALA A 123 -3.22 6.42 -15.85
CA ALA A 123 -1.86 6.93 -15.76
C ALA A 123 -1.79 8.27 -15.01
N ARG A 124 -2.78 9.12 -15.20
CA ARG A 124 -2.83 10.43 -14.54
C ARG A 124 -2.99 10.30 -13.03
N ALA A 125 -3.87 9.42 -12.57
CA ALA A 125 -4.08 9.18 -11.15
C ALA A 125 -2.83 8.59 -10.50
N LYS A 126 -2.18 7.65 -11.16
CA LYS A 126 -0.94 7.04 -10.68
C LYS A 126 0.18 8.07 -10.57
N ALA A 127 0.32 8.92 -11.57
CA ALA A 127 1.32 9.99 -11.57
C ALA A 127 1.09 10.97 -10.42
N LYS A 128 -0.16 11.31 -10.14
CA LYS A 128 -0.51 12.22 -9.06
C LYS A 128 -0.11 11.66 -7.70
N VAL A 129 -0.41 10.40 -7.44
CA VAL A 129 -0.02 9.75 -6.18
C VAL A 129 1.48 9.75 -6.03
N THR A 130 2.21 9.35 -7.07
CA THR A 130 3.67 9.33 -7.05
C THR A 130 4.23 10.72 -6.78
N GLN A 131 3.69 11.74 -7.43
CA GLN A 131 4.10 13.12 -7.25
C GLN A 131 3.91 13.60 -5.81
N GLN A 132 2.76 13.28 -5.21
CA GLN A 132 2.49 13.64 -3.83
C GLN A 132 3.53 13.04 -2.88
N ILE A 133 3.88 11.78 -3.10
CA ILE A 133 4.85 11.08 -2.26
C ILE A 133 6.23 11.70 -2.38
N VAL A 134 6.70 11.90 -3.60
CA VAL A 134 8.03 12.47 -3.86
C VAL A 134 8.13 13.89 -3.31
N ALA A 135 7.08 14.69 -3.46
CA ALA A 135 7.09 16.07 -2.98
C ALA A 135 7.19 16.16 -1.46
N ARG A 136 6.52 15.25 -0.74
CA ARG A 136 6.50 15.29 0.72
C ARG A 136 7.67 14.59 1.39
N ASN A 137 8.28 13.63 0.72
CA ASN A 137 9.39 12.87 1.30
C ASN A 137 10.44 12.57 0.23
N PRO A 138 11.22 13.59 -0.16
CA PRO A 138 12.18 13.44 -1.27
C PRO A 138 13.36 12.52 -0.96
N GLU A 139 13.59 12.18 0.30
CA GLU A 139 14.72 11.33 0.68
C GLU A 139 14.36 9.84 0.69
N MET A 140 13.07 9.50 0.66
CA MET A 140 12.65 8.12 0.65
C MET A 140 12.74 7.56 -0.76
N ALA A 141 13.31 6.36 -0.89
CA ALA A 141 13.32 5.67 -2.18
C ALA A 141 11.90 5.22 -2.55
N VAL A 142 11.54 5.37 -3.81
CA VAL A 142 10.24 4.97 -4.32
C VAL A 142 10.44 4.11 -5.55
N LEU A 143 9.86 2.93 -5.53
CA LEU A 143 9.84 2.00 -6.65
C LEU A 143 8.40 1.83 -7.12
N VAL A 144 8.18 2.01 -8.41
CA VAL A 144 6.85 1.81 -8.98
C VAL A 144 6.82 0.47 -9.69
N ALA A 145 6.03 -0.46 -9.17
CA ALA A 145 5.82 -1.74 -9.79
C ALA A 145 4.61 -1.66 -10.73
N ARG A 146 4.80 -2.06 -11.96
CA ARG A 146 3.74 -2.04 -12.98
C ARG A 146 3.32 -3.44 -13.33
N PRO A 147 2.01 -3.70 -13.53
CA PRO A 147 1.59 -4.97 -14.08
C PRO A 147 2.17 -5.14 -15.47
N THR A 148 2.61 -6.34 -15.77
CA THR A 148 3.03 -6.68 -17.11
C THR A 148 1.88 -7.32 -17.85
N THR A 149 1.55 -6.76 -18.95
CA THR A 149 0.53 -7.33 -19.83
C THR A 149 1.17 -8.28 -20.83
#